data_7ddd81ae6ecb7f9c2f7ece14930b7579
#
_entry.id   7ddd81ae6ecb7f9c2f7ece14930b7579
#
_cell.length_a   1.000
_cell.length_b   1.000
_cell.length_c   1.000
_cell.angle_alpha   90.00
_cell.angle_beta   90.00
_cell.angle_gamma   90.00
#
_symmetry.space_group_name_H-M   'P 1'
#
loop_
_entity.id
_entity.type
_entity.pdbx_description
1 polymer ?
#
loop_
_entity_poly.entity_id
_entity_poly.type
_entity_poly.pdbx_seq_one_letter_code
_entity_poly.pdbx_strand_id
1 'polypeptide(L)'
;MFPYAVSSIRDLMPKSFIFENVKGLLRKSFAEYFNYIILQLTYPQVKLKSGNWKENLSKLERIHTSGKYSGLRYNVVYRVLNAADFGVPQKRERVIIVGIREDLGIEWNFPSPSHSSDALNWDKYVTGEYWTRHRMAMPKSELDTARKEKKRLESRYGLSRPDTKPWITVRDALAGLPQPERNASSEFEGHVFQAGAKSYNGHTGSEIDMPSKTIKAGDHGVPGGENMVRFEDGSVRYFTTFEAKRIQSFPDDYHITGSWTEAMRQIGNAVPVTLAKTIAESLFPLL
;
A
#
# COMPACT_ATOMS: atom_id res chain seq x y z
N MET A 1 3.13 16.80 -12.36
CA MET A 1 3.53 16.59 -10.95
C MET A 1 5.06 16.43 -10.81
N PHE A 2 5.74 15.47 -11.44
CA PHE A 2 7.21 15.30 -11.32
C PHE A 2 8.07 16.54 -11.64
N PRO A 3 7.78 17.39 -12.63
CA PRO A 3 8.56 18.61 -12.86
C PRO A 3 8.60 19.53 -11.63
N TYR A 4 7.49 19.66 -10.93
CA TYR A 4 7.42 20.48 -9.69
C TYR A 4 8.22 19.85 -8.54
N ALA A 5 8.13 18.49 -8.41
CA ALA A 5 8.93 17.77 -7.43
C ALA A 5 10.45 17.96 -7.65
N VAL A 6 10.90 17.85 -8.92
CA VAL A 6 12.30 18.10 -9.28
C VAL A 6 12.71 19.56 -8.99
N SER A 7 11.82 20.54 -9.26
CA SER A 7 12.07 21.94 -8.89
C SER A 7 12.24 22.11 -7.39
N SER A 8 11.34 21.53 -6.59
CA SER A 8 11.44 21.59 -5.13
C SER A 8 12.73 20.95 -4.61
N ILE A 9 13.15 19.80 -5.16
CA ILE A 9 14.42 19.16 -4.80
C ILE A 9 15.61 20.05 -5.15
N ARG A 10 15.58 20.72 -6.30
CA ARG A 10 16.63 21.65 -6.74
C ARG A 10 16.77 22.85 -5.81
N ASP A 11 15.63 23.41 -5.39
CA ASP A 11 15.57 24.62 -4.61
C ASP A 11 15.87 24.37 -3.12
N LEU A 12 15.37 23.25 -2.58
CA LEU A 12 15.51 22.89 -1.17
C LEU A 12 16.76 22.05 -0.87
N MET A 13 17.28 21.35 -1.86
CA MET A 13 18.44 20.44 -1.72
C MET A 13 18.33 19.52 -0.49
N PRO A 14 17.19 18.82 -0.27
CA PRO A 14 16.97 18.04 0.93
C PRO A 14 18.02 16.93 1.07
N LYS A 15 18.28 16.49 2.30
CA LYS A 15 19.16 15.32 2.54
C LYS A 15 18.62 14.05 1.88
N SER A 16 17.30 13.88 1.91
CA SER A 16 16.59 12.78 1.25
C SER A 16 15.19 13.20 0.81
N PHE A 17 14.58 12.41 -0.07
CA PHE A 17 13.18 12.55 -0.45
C PHE A 17 12.55 11.15 -0.62
N ILE A 18 11.25 11.08 -0.40
CA ILE A 18 10.43 9.88 -0.64
C ILE A 18 9.26 10.28 -1.53
N PHE A 19 9.06 9.55 -2.63
CA PHE A 19 7.88 9.66 -3.47
C PHE A 19 7.13 8.34 -3.52
N GLU A 20 5.82 8.42 -3.55
CA GLU A 20 4.93 7.30 -3.77
C GLU A 20 4.18 7.46 -5.08
N ASN A 21 3.97 6.36 -5.79
CA ASN A 21 3.12 6.36 -6.98
C ASN A 21 2.48 4.98 -7.20
N VAL A 22 1.50 4.94 -8.09
CA VAL A 22 0.82 3.69 -8.47
C VAL A 22 1.76 2.77 -9.27
N LYS A 23 1.63 1.45 -9.10
CA LYS A 23 2.42 0.43 -9.83
C LYS A 23 2.35 0.62 -11.36
N GLY A 24 1.26 1.21 -11.86
CA GLY A 24 1.08 1.50 -13.29
C GLY A 24 2.19 2.35 -13.91
N LEU A 25 2.94 3.12 -13.11
CA LEU A 25 4.09 3.89 -13.55
C LEU A 25 5.23 3.00 -14.14
N LEU A 26 5.30 1.73 -13.72
CA LEU A 26 6.31 0.77 -14.20
C LEU A 26 5.86 -0.07 -15.41
N ARG A 27 4.76 0.27 -16.07
CA ARG A 27 4.32 -0.43 -17.29
C ARG A 27 5.35 -0.23 -18.41
N LYS A 28 5.50 -1.23 -19.28
CA LYS A 28 6.45 -1.17 -20.43
C LYS A 28 6.27 0.09 -21.28
N SER A 29 5.02 0.54 -21.49
CA SER A 29 4.70 1.76 -22.23
C SER A 29 5.21 3.05 -21.58
N PHE A 30 5.54 3.02 -20.29
CA PHE A 30 6.08 4.16 -19.54
C PHE A 30 7.57 4.02 -19.19
N ALA A 31 8.24 2.94 -19.60
CA ALA A 31 9.59 2.64 -19.16
C ALA A 31 10.61 3.76 -19.46
N GLU A 32 10.58 4.31 -20.69
CA GLU A 32 11.45 5.44 -21.05
C GLU A 32 11.15 6.70 -20.23
N TYR A 33 9.85 6.99 -20.03
CA TYR A 33 9.43 8.14 -19.24
C TYR A 33 9.76 7.95 -17.75
N PHE A 34 9.68 6.73 -17.26
CA PHE A 34 10.10 6.42 -15.89
C PHE A 34 11.61 6.58 -15.72
N ASN A 35 12.41 6.11 -16.68
CA ASN A 35 13.86 6.36 -16.69
C ASN A 35 14.18 7.86 -16.68
N TYR A 36 13.44 8.64 -17.48
CA TYR A 36 13.55 10.10 -17.49
C TYR A 36 13.28 10.71 -16.10
N ILE A 37 12.23 10.24 -15.40
CA ILE A 37 11.92 10.68 -14.02
C ILE A 37 13.09 10.36 -13.08
N ILE A 38 13.58 9.13 -13.10
CA ILE A 38 14.68 8.70 -12.20
C ILE A 38 15.94 9.53 -12.47
N LEU A 39 16.30 9.77 -13.72
CA LEU A 39 17.46 10.57 -14.05
C LEU A 39 17.29 12.05 -13.67
N GLN A 40 16.08 12.62 -13.78
CA GLN A 40 15.81 13.96 -13.29
C GLN A 40 15.96 14.06 -11.76
N LEU A 41 15.50 13.04 -11.04
CA LEU A 41 15.63 12.97 -9.59
C LEU A 41 17.10 12.76 -9.17
N THR A 42 17.87 12.02 -9.97
CA THR A 42 19.32 11.83 -9.74
C THR A 42 20.11 13.11 -9.98
N TYR A 43 19.75 13.90 -11.00
CA TYR A 43 20.46 15.11 -11.43
C TYR A 43 19.55 16.36 -11.43
N PRO A 44 19.01 16.80 -10.28
CA PRO A 44 17.94 17.79 -10.25
C PRO A 44 18.37 19.19 -10.74
N GLN A 45 19.66 19.51 -10.71
CA GLN A 45 20.18 20.81 -11.14
C GLN A 45 20.47 20.89 -12.64
N VAL A 46 20.38 19.79 -13.39
CA VAL A 46 20.59 19.81 -14.83
C VAL A 46 19.51 20.64 -15.50
N LYS A 47 19.90 21.73 -16.15
CA LYS A 47 18.97 22.58 -16.92
C LYS A 47 18.48 21.83 -18.13
N LEU A 48 17.19 21.60 -18.20
CA LEU A 48 16.48 20.90 -19.28
C LEU A 48 15.66 21.90 -20.10
N LYS A 49 15.50 21.62 -21.40
CA LYS A 49 14.65 22.41 -22.28
C LYS A 49 13.17 22.10 -22.00
N SER A 50 12.32 23.12 -22.08
CA SER A 50 10.86 22.90 -21.96
C SER A 50 10.33 22.15 -23.20
N GLY A 51 9.39 21.22 -23.00
CA GLY A 51 8.55 20.62 -24.05
C GLY A 51 9.02 19.31 -24.66
N ASN A 52 10.31 18.97 -24.67
CA ASN A 52 10.78 17.70 -25.27
C ASN A 52 11.49 16.80 -24.25
N TRP A 53 10.73 15.94 -23.57
CA TRP A 53 11.28 15.05 -22.56
C TRP A 53 12.25 13.99 -23.15
N LYS A 54 12.10 13.59 -24.42
CA LYS A 54 13.00 12.60 -25.06
C LYS A 54 14.39 13.16 -25.32
N GLU A 55 14.49 14.39 -25.79
CA GLU A 55 15.78 15.08 -25.92
C GLU A 55 16.45 15.28 -24.55
N ASN A 56 15.65 15.63 -23.56
CA ASN A 56 16.10 15.76 -22.19
C ASN A 56 16.58 14.43 -21.60
N LEU A 57 15.89 13.31 -21.89
CA LEU A 57 16.32 11.98 -21.49
C LEU A 57 17.70 11.67 -22.09
N SER A 58 17.89 11.83 -23.40
CA SER A 58 19.19 11.60 -24.06
C SER A 58 20.32 12.45 -23.50
N LYS A 59 20.02 13.67 -23.06
CA LYS A 59 20.99 14.54 -22.36
C LYS A 59 21.37 13.96 -21.00
N LEU A 60 20.37 13.56 -20.21
CA LEU A 60 20.59 13.01 -18.87
C LEU A 60 21.34 11.66 -18.92
N GLU A 61 21.01 10.80 -19.89
CA GLU A 61 21.72 9.53 -20.13
C GLU A 61 23.21 9.74 -20.44
N ARG A 62 23.53 10.74 -21.29
CA ARG A 62 24.93 11.11 -21.56
C ARG A 62 25.66 11.58 -20.30
N ILE A 63 25.02 12.39 -19.47
CA ILE A 63 25.57 12.84 -18.19
C ILE A 63 25.82 11.65 -17.27
N HIS A 64 24.83 10.77 -17.15
CA HIS A 64 24.90 9.57 -16.31
C HIS A 64 26.04 8.64 -16.73
N THR A 65 26.12 8.33 -18.02
CA THR A 65 27.16 7.44 -18.58
C THR A 65 28.57 8.04 -18.53
N SER A 66 28.69 9.36 -18.64
CA SER A 66 30.00 10.02 -18.59
C SER A 66 30.69 9.98 -17.22
N GLY A 67 29.89 9.84 -16.13
CA GLY A 67 30.40 9.90 -14.76
C GLY A 67 31.03 11.24 -14.33
N LYS A 68 31.00 12.26 -15.21
CA LYS A 68 31.73 13.55 -15.03
C LYS A 68 30.84 14.71 -14.50
N TYR A 69 29.74 14.39 -13.83
CA TYR A 69 28.86 15.41 -13.29
C TYR A 69 29.32 15.86 -11.90
N SER A 70 29.57 17.16 -11.73
CA SER A 70 30.05 17.76 -10.50
C SER A 70 28.98 18.53 -9.69
N GLY A 71 27.71 18.52 -10.15
CA GLY A 71 26.61 19.17 -9.43
C GLY A 71 25.96 18.27 -8.39
N LEU A 72 24.87 18.76 -7.77
CA LEU A 72 24.09 18.02 -6.80
C LEU A 72 23.57 16.72 -7.40
N ARG A 73 23.84 15.61 -6.72
CA ARG A 73 23.44 14.26 -7.14
C ARG A 73 22.76 13.53 -6.00
N TYR A 74 21.75 12.71 -6.36
CA TYR A 74 21.07 11.79 -5.45
C TYR A 74 21.26 10.35 -5.90
N ASN A 75 21.51 9.46 -4.93
CA ASN A 75 21.37 8.03 -5.11
C ASN A 75 19.87 7.69 -5.04
N VAL A 76 19.28 7.39 -6.18
CA VAL A 76 17.83 7.16 -6.30
C VAL A 76 17.58 5.67 -6.47
N VAL A 77 16.82 5.09 -5.54
CA VAL A 77 16.39 3.70 -5.57
C VAL A 77 14.86 3.62 -5.56
N TYR A 78 14.29 2.57 -6.15
CA TYR A 78 12.86 2.36 -6.13
C TYR A 78 12.50 0.90 -6.00
N ARG A 79 11.32 0.62 -5.41
CA ARG A 79 10.78 -0.73 -5.28
C ARG A 79 9.25 -0.67 -5.29
N VAL A 80 8.61 -1.73 -5.83
CA VAL A 80 7.19 -1.97 -5.61
C VAL A 80 7.05 -2.66 -4.27
N LEU A 81 6.27 -2.05 -3.38
CA LEU A 81 5.95 -2.61 -2.07
C LEU A 81 4.45 -2.92 -2.01
N ASN A 82 4.11 -4.06 -1.41
CA ASN A 82 2.73 -4.38 -1.05
C ASN A 82 2.52 -4.04 0.42
N ALA A 83 1.57 -3.17 0.71
CA ALA A 83 1.31 -2.70 2.07
C ALA A 83 0.99 -3.85 3.05
N ALA A 84 0.36 -4.93 2.58
CA ALA A 84 0.08 -6.11 3.41
C ALA A 84 1.35 -6.75 3.99
N ASP A 85 2.48 -6.69 3.26
CA ASP A 85 3.76 -7.24 3.70
C ASP A 85 4.39 -6.44 4.85
N PHE A 86 3.80 -5.29 5.19
CA PHE A 86 4.24 -4.38 6.25
C PHE A 86 3.18 -4.18 7.35
N GLY A 87 2.20 -5.10 7.44
CA GLY A 87 1.20 -5.09 8.50
C GLY A 87 0.01 -4.15 8.26
N VAL A 88 -0.22 -3.75 7.03
CA VAL A 88 -1.45 -3.05 6.64
C VAL A 88 -2.51 -4.08 6.26
N PRO A 89 -3.76 -3.99 6.76
CA PRO A 89 -4.83 -4.93 6.40
C PRO A 89 -5.38 -4.70 4.98
N GLN A 90 -4.47 -4.42 4.03
CA GLN A 90 -4.82 -4.12 2.63
C GLN A 90 -3.73 -4.55 1.67
N LYS A 91 -4.11 -5.28 0.61
CA LYS A 91 -3.24 -5.53 -0.55
C LYS A 91 -3.21 -4.27 -1.42
N ARG A 92 -2.18 -3.46 -1.23
CA ARG A 92 -1.98 -2.20 -1.95
C ARG A 92 -0.54 -2.11 -2.44
N GLU A 93 -0.34 -2.31 -3.72
CA GLU A 93 0.98 -2.19 -4.34
C GLU A 93 1.26 -0.74 -4.76
N ARG A 94 2.42 -0.24 -4.32
CA ARG A 94 2.88 1.11 -4.64
C ARG A 94 4.35 1.10 -5.02
N VAL A 95 4.70 1.94 -5.98
CA VAL A 95 6.10 2.25 -6.29
C VAL A 95 6.55 3.30 -5.29
N ILE A 96 7.55 2.95 -4.50
CA ILE A 96 8.23 3.89 -3.60
C ILE A 96 9.57 4.22 -4.22
N ILE A 97 9.87 5.51 -4.34
CA ILE A 97 11.12 6.05 -4.86
C ILE A 97 11.77 6.84 -3.72
N VAL A 98 12.99 6.47 -3.38
CA VAL A 98 13.78 7.14 -2.34
C VAL A 98 15.04 7.69 -2.97
N GLY A 99 15.33 8.95 -2.73
CA GLY A 99 16.58 9.57 -3.12
C GLY A 99 17.34 10.06 -1.88
N ILE A 100 18.61 9.75 -1.79
CA ILE A 100 19.52 10.20 -0.73
C ILE A 100 20.64 10.97 -1.38
N ARG A 101 20.95 12.14 -0.84
CA ARG A 101 22.00 13.01 -1.37
C ARG A 101 23.35 12.30 -1.28
N GLU A 102 24.06 12.22 -2.42
CA GLU A 102 25.22 11.36 -2.55
C GLU A 102 26.40 11.79 -1.66
N ASP A 103 26.56 13.10 -1.43
CA ASP A 103 27.62 13.65 -0.57
C ASP A 103 27.53 13.25 0.91
N LEU A 104 26.38 12.68 1.32
CA LEU A 104 26.21 12.16 2.68
C LEU A 104 26.88 10.79 2.88
N GLY A 105 27.23 10.08 1.79
CA GLY A 105 27.85 8.75 1.89
C GLY A 105 26.97 7.67 2.55
N ILE A 106 25.65 7.87 2.56
CA ILE A 106 24.70 6.98 3.22
C ILE A 106 24.29 5.87 2.24
N GLU A 107 24.48 4.62 2.67
CA GLU A 107 23.89 3.45 2.02
C GLU A 107 22.58 3.07 2.70
N TRP A 108 21.50 2.97 1.92
CA TRP A 108 20.18 2.60 2.42
C TRP A 108 19.53 1.55 1.51
N ASN A 109 18.83 0.62 2.12
CA ASN A 109 18.05 -0.40 1.46
C ASN A 109 16.61 -0.40 1.97
N PHE A 110 15.68 -0.78 1.09
CA PHE A 110 14.28 -0.95 1.50
C PHE A 110 14.17 -1.98 2.64
N PRO A 111 13.35 -1.69 3.65
CA PRO A 111 13.12 -2.65 4.74
C PRO A 111 12.57 -3.97 4.21
N SER A 112 12.90 -5.06 4.88
CA SER A 112 12.38 -6.39 4.57
C SER A 112 10.92 -6.51 5.00
N PRO A 113 10.09 -7.29 4.28
CA PRO A 113 8.74 -7.60 4.71
C PRO A 113 8.69 -8.19 6.11
N SER A 114 7.82 -7.64 6.96
CA SER A 114 7.59 -8.12 8.33
C SER A 114 6.40 -9.09 8.43
N HIS A 115 5.54 -9.14 7.39
CA HIS A 115 4.34 -9.96 7.32
C HIS A 115 4.29 -10.72 5.99
N SER A 116 3.57 -11.84 5.96
CA SER A 116 3.40 -12.62 4.73
C SER A 116 2.05 -13.35 4.65
N SER A 117 1.63 -13.67 3.43
CA SER A 117 0.49 -14.53 3.17
C SER A 117 0.73 -15.94 3.65
N ASP A 118 1.97 -16.44 3.56
CA ASP A 118 2.31 -17.78 4.00
C ASP A 118 2.12 -17.93 5.52
N ALA A 119 2.50 -16.91 6.31
CA ALA A 119 2.26 -16.91 7.74
C ALA A 119 0.76 -16.85 8.09
N LEU A 120 -0.05 -16.06 7.34
CA LEU A 120 -1.50 -16.07 7.52
C LEU A 120 -2.10 -17.44 7.18
N ASN A 121 -1.70 -18.02 6.06
CA ASN A 121 -2.20 -19.34 5.65
C ASN A 121 -1.73 -20.44 6.60
N TRP A 122 -0.55 -20.30 7.20
CA TRP A 122 -0.09 -21.20 8.27
C TRP A 122 -1.03 -21.15 9.47
N ASP A 123 -1.36 -19.96 9.96
CA ASP A 123 -2.29 -19.76 11.07
C ASP A 123 -3.71 -20.25 10.74
N LYS A 124 -4.15 -20.12 9.49
CA LYS A 124 -5.48 -20.55 9.04
C LYS A 124 -5.56 -22.08 8.88
N TYR A 125 -4.56 -22.71 8.25
CA TYR A 125 -4.70 -24.05 7.69
C TYR A 125 -3.76 -25.09 8.30
N VAL A 126 -2.68 -24.70 8.97
CA VAL A 126 -1.76 -25.64 9.64
C VAL A 126 -2.08 -25.71 11.12
N THR A 127 -2.06 -24.59 11.83
CA THR A 127 -2.29 -24.56 13.29
C THR A 127 -3.75 -24.28 13.68
N GLY A 128 -4.53 -23.60 12.85
CA GLY A 128 -5.91 -23.19 13.18
C GLY A 128 -5.98 -21.99 14.13
N GLU A 129 -4.86 -21.40 14.51
CA GLU A 129 -4.78 -20.25 15.43
C GLU A 129 -5.60 -19.05 14.97
N TYR A 130 -5.67 -18.81 13.66
CA TYR A 130 -6.48 -17.75 13.09
C TYR A 130 -7.97 -17.90 13.51
N TRP A 131 -8.55 -19.07 13.34
CA TRP A 131 -9.94 -19.34 13.65
C TRP A 131 -10.21 -19.30 15.15
N THR A 132 -9.27 -19.86 15.94
CA THR A 132 -9.34 -19.84 17.40
C THR A 132 -9.33 -18.39 17.94
N ARG A 133 -8.44 -17.54 17.41
CA ARG A 133 -8.34 -16.11 17.77
C ARG A 133 -9.66 -15.36 17.53
N HIS A 134 -10.35 -15.71 16.45
CA HIS A 134 -11.63 -15.12 16.09
C HIS A 134 -12.84 -15.84 16.69
N ARG A 135 -12.64 -16.85 17.56
CA ARG A 135 -13.69 -17.64 18.23
C ARG A 135 -14.67 -18.28 17.26
N MET A 136 -14.16 -18.80 16.16
CA MET A 136 -14.95 -19.41 15.10
C MET A 136 -14.31 -20.71 14.60
N ALA A 137 -15.12 -21.57 14.00
CA ALA A 137 -14.63 -22.73 13.28
C ALA A 137 -14.26 -22.33 11.84
N MET A 138 -13.31 -23.05 11.25
CA MET A 138 -12.98 -22.89 9.83
C MET A 138 -14.23 -23.19 8.96
N PRO A 139 -14.61 -22.28 8.06
CA PRO A 139 -15.74 -22.49 7.17
C PRO A 139 -15.57 -23.74 6.29
N LYS A 140 -16.66 -24.47 6.06
CA LYS A 140 -16.63 -25.67 5.20
C LYS A 140 -16.16 -25.38 3.78
N SER A 141 -16.43 -24.19 3.27
CA SER A 141 -15.97 -23.70 1.96
C SER A 141 -14.44 -23.60 1.84
N GLU A 142 -13.72 -23.52 2.96
CA GLU A 142 -12.26 -23.42 3.01
C GLU A 142 -11.56 -24.80 3.00
N LEU A 143 -12.28 -25.91 3.16
CA LEU A 143 -11.68 -27.25 3.36
C LEU A 143 -10.74 -27.67 2.22
N ASP A 144 -11.11 -27.43 0.96
CA ASP A 144 -10.28 -27.81 -0.19
C ASP A 144 -9.06 -26.90 -0.32
N THR A 145 -9.22 -25.60 -0.05
CA THR A 145 -8.12 -24.63 0.04
C THR A 145 -7.18 -25.04 1.17
N ALA A 146 -7.71 -25.37 2.34
CA ALA A 146 -6.94 -25.78 3.50
C ALA A 146 -6.05 -26.99 3.22
N ARG A 147 -6.58 -28.05 2.57
CA ARG A 147 -5.80 -29.23 2.20
C ARG A 147 -4.63 -28.90 1.27
N LYS A 148 -4.88 -28.07 0.25
CA LYS A 148 -3.85 -27.64 -0.73
C LYS A 148 -2.79 -26.78 -0.09
N GLU A 149 -3.21 -25.76 0.66
CA GLU A 149 -2.32 -24.81 1.30
C GLU A 149 -1.49 -25.47 2.41
N LYS A 150 -2.09 -26.32 3.23
CA LYS A 150 -1.37 -27.09 4.26
C LYS A 150 -0.23 -27.90 3.62
N LYS A 151 -0.53 -28.70 2.59
CA LYS A 151 0.49 -29.49 1.88
C LYS A 151 1.60 -28.61 1.29
N ARG A 152 1.25 -27.46 0.70
CA ARG A 152 2.22 -26.50 0.14
C ARG A 152 3.13 -25.92 1.20
N LEU A 153 2.54 -25.51 2.33
CA LEU A 153 3.28 -24.89 3.42
C LEU A 153 4.18 -25.87 4.13
N GLU A 154 3.70 -27.07 4.44
CA GLU A 154 4.49 -28.15 5.05
C GLU A 154 5.65 -28.58 4.13
N SER A 155 5.42 -28.62 2.81
CA SER A 155 6.50 -28.89 1.84
C SER A 155 7.56 -27.80 1.80
N ARG A 156 7.18 -26.53 2.04
CA ARG A 156 8.09 -25.39 1.96
C ARG A 156 8.84 -25.12 3.28
N TYR A 157 8.15 -25.27 4.39
CA TYR A 157 8.65 -24.86 5.71
C TYR A 157 8.87 -26.05 6.67
N GLY A 158 8.51 -27.28 6.28
CA GLY A 158 8.54 -28.42 7.17
C GLY A 158 7.56 -28.27 8.33
N LEU A 159 8.06 -28.42 9.54
CA LEU A 159 7.30 -28.22 10.79
C LEU A 159 7.47 -26.81 11.37
N SER A 160 8.28 -25.97 10.76
CA SER A 160 8.57 -24.62 11.25
C SER A 160 7.58 -23.62 10.64
N ARG A 161 7.11 -22.70 11.47
CA ARG A 161 6.31 -21.57 11.03
C ARG A 161 7.19 -20.62 10.17
N PRO A 162 6.61 -19.92 9.15
CA PRO A 162 7.31 -18.82 8.50
C PRO A 162 7.79 -17.76 9.50
N ASP A 163 9.01 -17.21 9.31
CA ASP A 163 9.62 -16.23 10.23
C ASP A 163 8.89 -14.89 10.30
N THR A 164 8.03 -14.61 9.31
CA THR A 164 7.23 -13.39 9.26
C THR A 164 5.96 -13.51 10.10
N LYS A 165 5.37 -12.36 10.45
CA LYS A 165 4.04 -12.30 11.04
C LYS A 165 2.96 -12.60 9.99
N PRO A 166 1.77 -13.07 10.37
CA PRO A 166 0.66 -13.26 9.45
C PRO A 166 0.17 -11.91 8.90
N TRP A 167 -0.22 -11.87 7.62
CA TRP A 167 -0.95 -10.72 7.10
C TRP A 167 -2.15 -10.41 7.98
N ILE A 168 -2.44 -9.13 8.18
CA ILE A 168 -3.60 -8.65 8.93
C ILE A 168 -4.81 -8.68 7.98
N THR A 169 -5.88 -9.34 8.40
CA THR A 169 -7.10 -9.47 7.62
C THR A 169 -8.06 -8.31 7.86
N VAL A 170 -9.10 -8.21 7.02
CA VAL A 170 -10.22 -7.29 7.27
C VAL A 170 -10.85 -7.61 8.64
N ARG A 171 -11.06 -8.89 8.98
CA ARG A 171 -11.60 -9.30 10.28
C ARG A 171 -10.74 -8.80 11.45
N ASP A 172 -9.43 -8.91 11.35
CA ASP A 172 -8.52 -8.37 12.37
C ASP A 172 -8.67 -6.85 12.51
N ALA A 173 -8.76 -6.14 11.39
CA ALA A 173 -8.89 -4.67 11.39
C ALA A 173 -10.23 -4.18 11.95
N LEU A 174 -11.29 -4.97 11.78
CA LEU A 174 -12.64 -4.64 12.27
C LEU A 174 -12.91 -5.18 13.69
N ALA A 175 -11.95 -5.88 14.30
CA ALA A 175 -12.12 -6.44 15.64
C ALA A 175 -12.48 -5.35 16.65
N GLY A 176 -13.44 -5.64 17.51
CA GLY A 176 -13.92 -4.71 18.53
C GLY A 176 -14.89 -3.63 18.05
N LEU A 177 -15.17 -3.54 16.74
CA LEU A 177 -16.22 -2.64 16.25
C LEU A 177 -17.60 -3.29 16.35
N PRO A 178 -18.63 -2.54 16.74
CA PRO A 178 -20.01 -2.98 16.62
C PRO A 178 -20.44 -3.09 15.16
N GLN A 179 -21.59 -3.67 14.87
CA GLN A 179 -22.17 -3.56 13.53
C GLN A 179 -22.53 -2.10 13.23
N PRO A 180 -22.21 -1.59 12.03
CA PRO A 180 -22.53 -0.21 11.70
C PRO A 180 -24.05 0.01 11.61
N GLU A 181 -24.53 1.05 12.25
CA GLU A 181 -25.93 1.47 12.24
C GLU A 181 -26.15 2.63 11.29
N ARG A 182 -27.41 2.94 10.95
CA ARG A 182 -27.76 4.08 10.08
C ARG A 182 -27.49 5.44 10.75
N ASN A 183 -27.54 5.49 12.08
CA ASN A 183 -27.25 6.68 12.85
C ASN A 183 -25.83 6.57 13.41
N ALA A 184 -25.05 7.65 13.30
CA ALA A 184 -23.71 7.68 13.85
C ALA A 184 -23.74 7.50 15.37
N SER A 185 -22.96 6.52 15.87
CA SER A 185 -22.61 6.47 17.29
C SER A 185 -21.55 7.53 17.58
N SER A 186 -21.62 8.18 18.73
CA SER A 186 -20.61 9.16 19.14
C SER A 186 -19.24 8.53 19.43
N GLU A 187 -19.19 7.23 19.66
CA GLU A 187 -17.97 6.50 20.03
C GLU A 187 -17.04 6.24 18.81
N PHE A 188 -17.65 5.96 17.61
CA PHE A 188 -16.89 5.65 16.41
C PHE A 188 -17.28 6.61 15.28
N GLU A 189 -16.62 7.76 15.22
CA GLU A 189 -16.91 8.78 14.22
C GLU A 189 -16.76 8.25 12.78
N GLY A 190 -17.84 8.34 12.00
CA GLY A 190 -17.88 7.84 10.63
C GLY A 190 -18.16 6.34 10.51
N HIS A 191 -18.50 5.64 11.61
CA HIS A 191 -18.94 4.23 11.56
C HIS A 191 -20.44 4.12 11.27
N VAL A 192 -20.84 4.65 10.11
CA VAL A 192 -22.23 4.75 9.67
C VAL A 192 -22.49 3.79 8.52
N PHE A 193 -23.57 2.99 8.64
CA PHE A 193 -23.98 2.05 7.61
C PHE A 193 -24.25 2.75 6.27
N GLN A 194 -23.67 2.23 5.20
CA GLN A 194 -23.90 2.68 3.83
C GLN A 194 -24.71 1.63 3.07
N ALA A 195 -25.90 2.03 2.62
CA ALA A 195 -26.79 1.14 1.85
C ALA A 195 -26.34 0.98 0.38
N GLY A 196 -26.88 -0.03 -0.31
CA GLY A 196 -26.77 -0.18 -1.75
C GLY A 196 -25.58 -1.01 -2.24
N ALA A 197 -24.82 -1.63 -1.35
CA ALA A 197 -23.75 -2.55 -1.74
C ALA A 197 -24.34 -3.76 -2.50
N LYS A 198 -23.76 -4.07 -3.66
CA LYS A 198 -24.16 -5.23 -4.50
C LYS A 198 -22.91 -5.88 -5.08
N SER A 199 -22.87 -7.22 -5.01
CA SER A 199 -21.83 -8.00 -5.68
C SER A 199 -22.25 -8.32 -7.11
N TYR A 200 -21.33 -8.16 -8.06
CA TYR A 200 -21.50 -8.57 -9.45
C TYR A 200 -20.13 -8.96 -10.02
N ASN A 201 -20.12 -9.55 -11.20
CA ASN A 201 -18.87 -10.05 -11.81
C ASN A 201 -17.79 -8.97 -11.88
N GLY A 202 -16.61 -9.27 -11.32
CA GLY A 202 -15.49 -8.32 -11.19
C GLY A 202 -15.58 -7.37 -10.00
N HIS A 203 -16.70 -7.33 -9.25
CA HIS A 203 -16.94 -6.44 -8.10
C HIS A 203 -17.49 -7.24 -6.91
N THR A 204 -16.65 -8.09 -6.33
CA THR A 204 -17.06 -9.08 -5.33
C THR A 204 -16.81 -8.68 -3.88
N GLY A 205 -16.27 -7.48 -3.65
CA GLY A 205 -15.85 -7.08 -2.30
C GLY A 205 -14.53 -7.71 -1.87
N SER A 206 -14.05 -7.31 -0.70
CA SER A 206 -12.87 -7.85 -0.02
C SER A 206 -13.29 -8.96 0.92
N GLU A 207 -12.69 -10.13 0.80
CA GLU A 207 -12.96 -11.26 1.71
C GLU A 207 -12.56 -10.87 3.14
N ILE A 208 -13.47 -11.11 4.08
CA ILE A 208 -13.26 -10.70 5.47
C ILE A 208 -12.03 -11.36 6.10
N ASP A 209 -11.70 -12.60 5.71
CA ASP A 209 -10.58 -13.38 6.22
C ASP A 209 -9.29 -13.22 5.40
N MET A 210 -9.20 -12.15 4.61
CA MET A 210 -8.01 -11.75 3.86
C MET A 210 -7.75 -10.25 4.07
N PRO A 211 -6.53 -9.74 3.76
CA PRO A 211 -6.34 -8.30 3.63
C PRO A 211 -7.27 -7.73 2.55
N SER A 212 -7.82 -6.56 2.80
CA SER A 212 -8.69 -5.86 1.85
C SER A 212 -8.05 -5.71 0.47
N LYS A 213 -8.85 -5.68 -0.56
CA LYS A 213 -8.45 -5.11 -1.86
C LYS A 213 -8.09 -3.64 -1.67
N THR A 214 -7.38 -3.07 -2.63
CA THR A 214 -7.03 -1.64 -2.60
C THR A 214 -8.29 -0.78 -2.51
N ILE A 215 -8.43 0.00 -1.44
CA ILE A 215 -9.47 1.03 -1.35
C ILE A 215 -9.22 2.06 -2.44
N LYS A 216 -10.23 2.29 -3.27
CA LYS A 216 -10.18 3.25 -4.38
C LYS A 216 -10.79 4.59 -3.98
N ALA A 217 -10.14 5.66 -4.40
CA ALA A 217 -10.69 7.00 -4.41
C ALA A 217 -11.70 7.09 -5.55
N GLY A 218 -12.93 6.69 -5.32
CA GLY A 218 -13.97 6.71 -6.35
C GLY A 218 -14.36 8.13 -6.74
N ASP A 219 -14.22 8.46 -8.04
CA ASP A 219 -14.56 9.77 -8.57
C ASP A 219 -15.98 9.80 -9.18
N HIS A 220 -16.67 8.66 -9.30
CA HIS A 220 -17.90 8.53 -10.05
C HIS A 220 -19.05 7.88 -9.25
N GLY A 221 -19.23 8.25 -8.00
CA GLY A 221 -20.47 7.98 -7.24
C GLY A 221 -20.81 6.50 -6.98
N VAL A 222 -20.13 5.57 -7.60
CA VAL A 222 -20.22 4.15 -7.31
C VAL A 222 -18.85 3.68 -6.87
N PRO A 223 -18.63 3.53 -5.57
CA PRO A 223 -17.43 2.85 -5.09
C PRO A 223 -17.44 1.44 -5.71
N GLY A 224 -16.43 1.14 -6.49
CA GLY A 224 -16.25 -0.21 -7.02
C GLY A 224 -16.25 -1.26 -5.92
N GLY A 225 -16.39 -2.52 -6.28
CA GLY A 225 -16.46 -3.62 -5.33
C GLY A 225 -15.29 -3.72 -4.35
N GLU A 226 -14.23 -2.97 -4.56
CA GLU A 226 -13.07 -2.89 -3.68
C GLU A 226 -13.35 -2.20 -2.35
N ASN A 227 -14.34 -1.28 -2.31
CA ASN A 227 -14.73 -0.56 -1.10
C ASN A 227 -15.82 -1.30 -0.29
N MET A 228 -15.95 -2.59 -0.51
CA MET A 228 -16.90 -3.47 0.18
C MET A 228 -16.17 -4.60 0.92
N VAL A 229 -16.74 -5.01 2.05
CA VAL A 229 -16.45 -6.29 2.68
C VAL A 229 -17.40 -7.35 2.17
N ARG A 230 -16.90 -8.58 1.97
CA ARG A 230 -17.66 -9.79 1.68
C ARG A 230 -17.52 -10.75 2.84
N PHE A 231 -18.64 -11.16 3.41
CA PHE A 231 -18.74 -12.10 4.51
C PHE A 231 -18.74 -13.56 4.02
N GLU A 232 -18.64 -14.50 4.94
CA GLU A 232 -18.59 -15.95 4.66
C GLU A 232 -19.85 -16.47 3.99
N ASP A 233 -21.01 -15.89 4.32
CA ASP A 233 -22.32 -16.20 3.72
C ASP A 233 -22.49 -15.63 2.31
N GLY A 234 -21.49 -14.91 1.79
CA GLY A 234 -21.50 -14.24 0.50
C GLY A 234 -22.14 -12.87 0.50
N SER A 235 -22.73 -12.44 1.62
CA SER A 235 -23.29 -11.08 1.74
C SER A 235 -22.18 -10.02 1.64
N VAL A 236 -22.56 -8.83 1.19
CA VAL A 236 -21.63 -7.69 1.04
C VAL A 236 -22.22 -6.42 1.63
N ARG A 237 -21.35 -5.57 2.16
CA ARG A 237 -21.68 -4.19 2.51
C ARG A 237 -20.50 -3.25 2.23
N TYR A 238 -20.78 -1.98 2.05
CA TYR A 238 -19.71 -1.00 1.97
C TYR A 238 -18.96 -0.88 3.30
N PHE A 239 -17.66 -0.62 3.23
CA PHE A 239 -16.91 -0.15 4.39
C PHE A 239 -17.45 1.20 4.84
N THR A 240 -17.57 1.38 6.14
CA THR A 240 -17.78 2.70 6.72
C THR A 240 -16.49 3.53 6.60
N THR A 241 -16.56 4.84 6.79
CA THR A 241 -15.37 5.69 6.83
C THR A 241 -14.40 5.23 7.93
N PHE A 242 -14.92 4.87 9.09
CA PHE A 242 -14.10 4.39 10.21
C PHE A 242 -13.37 3.09 9.89
N GLU A 243 -14.05 2.11 9.31
CA GLU A 243 -13.44 0.85 8.87
C GLU A 243 -12.37 1.08 7.80
N ALA A 244 -12.65 1.93 6.82
CA ALA A 244 -11.70 2.28 5.77
C ALA A 244 -10.44 2.97 6.33
N LYS A 245 -10.58 3.82 7.37
CA LYS A 245 -9.44 4.38 8.12
C LYS A 245 -8.56 3.26 8.68
N ARG A 246 -9.14 2.31 9.42
CA ARG A 246 -8.39 1.19 10.00
C ARG A 246 -7.72 0.33 8.92
N ILE A 247 -8.39 0.09 7.79
CA ILE A 247 -7.83 -0.66 6.65
C ILE A 247 -6.63 0.08 6.03
N GLN A 248 -6.62 1.40 6.03
CA GLN A 248 -5.48 2.22 5.63
C GLN A 248 -4.50 2.49 6.79
N SER A 249 -4.70 1.82 7.93
CA SER A 249 -3.90 1.96 9.14
C SER A 249 -3.79 3.38 9.71
N PHE A 250 -4.81 4.23 9.49
CA PHE A 250 -4.94 5.48 10.22
C PHE A 250 -5.29 5.21 11.69
N PRO A 251 -4.84 6.06 12.63
CA PRO A 251 -5.30 6.03 14.00
C PRO A 251 -6.81 6.22 14.12
N ASP A 252 -7.43 5.62 15.13
CA ASP A 252 -8.89 5.69 15.32
C ASP A 252 -9.37 7.12 15.62
N ASP A 253 -8.52 7.95 16.23
CA ASP A 253 -8.75 9.36 16.54
C ASP A 253 -8.47 10.31 15.37
N TYR A 254 -8.01 9.81 14.24
CA TYR A 254 -7.79 10.66 13.06
C TYR A 254 -9.13 11.08 12.44
N HIS A 255 -9.38 12.39 12.39
CA HIS A 255 -10.62 12.96 11.86
C HIS A 255 -10.57 13.10 10.34
N ILE A 256 -11.59 12.58 9.66
CA ILE A 256 -11.81 12.75 8.22
C ILE A 256 -13.17 13.40 8.03
N THR A 257 -13.18 14.56 7.43
CA THR A 257 -14.39 15.36 7.23
C THR A 257 -14.99 15.17 5.83
N GLY A 258 -16.29 15.49 5.72
CA GLY A 258 -17.03 15.44 4.47
C GLY A 258 -18.03 14.28 4.39
N SER A 259 -18.70 14.16 3.25
CA SER A 259 -19.58 13.03 2.95
C SER A 259 -18.81 11.71 2.91
N TRP A 260 -19.53 10.59 3.02
CA TRP A 260 -18.90 9.27 2.88
C TRP A 260 -18.06 9.13 1.60
N THR A 261 -18.57 9.60 0.44
CA THR A 261 -17.84 9.56 -0.83
C THR A 261 -16.55 10.39 -0.78
N GLU A 262 -16.62 11.58 -0.19
CA GLU A 262 -15.44 12.45 -0.05
C GLU A 262 -14.42 11.86 0.93
N ALA A 263 -14.86 11.30 2.05
CA ALA A 263 -14.01 10.60 2.99
C ALA A 263 -13.30 9.39 2.34
N MET A 264 -14.04 8.57 1.59
CA MET A 264 -13.47 7.44 0.84
C MET A 264 -12.47 7.90 -0.23
N ARG A 265 -12.69 9.05 -0.87
CA ARG A 265 -11.75 9.67 -1.81
C ARG A 265 -10.45 10.06 -1.12
N GLN A 266 -10.52 10.69 0.04
CA GLN A 266 -9.35 11.08 0.83
C GLN A 266 -8.57 9.83 1.27
N ILE A 267 -9.24 8.84 1.86
CA ILE A 267 -8.64 7.58 2.33
C ILE A 267 -8.02 6.81 1.16
N GLY A 268 -8.73 6.68 0.05
CA GLY A 268 -8.27 5.95 -1.13
C GLY A 268 -7.05 6.56 -1.81
N ASN A 269 -6.87 7.90 -1.71
CA ASN A 269 -5.68 8.60 -2.21
C ASN A 269 -4.50 8.53 -1.24
N ALA A 270 -4.74 8.24 0.02
CA ALA A 270 -3.69 8.23 1.03
C ALA A 270 -2.70 7.07 0.84
N VAL A 271 -1.47 7.28 1.28
CA VAL A 271 -0.50 6.21 1.53
C VAL A 271 -0.87 5.55 2.87
N PRO A 272 -0.90 4.20 2.97
CA PRO A 272 -1.13 3.55 4.25
C PRO A 272 -0.12 4.00 5.31
N VAL A 273 -0.64 4.42 6.47
CA VAL A 273 0.19 5.08 7.50
C VAL A 273 1.32 4.16 7.98
N THR A 274 1.03 2.89 8.24
CA THR A 274 2.03 1.91 8.69
C THR A 274 3.13 1.71 7.64
N LEU A 275 2.80 1.66 6.34
CA LEU A 275 3.79 1.53 5.28
C LEU A 275 4.69 2.77 5.22
N ALA A 276 4.10 3.96 5.25
CA ALA A 276 4.85 5.22 5.24
C ALA A 276 5.78 5.33 6.46
N LYS A 277 5.27 4.97 7.65
CA LYS A 277 6.03 4.94 8.91
C LYS A 277 7.23 3.99 8.80
N THR A 278 7.03 2.75 8.34
CA THR A 278 8.09 1.76 8.21
C THR A 278 9.24 2.25 7.31
N ILE A 279 8.91 2.91 6.19
CA ILE A 279 9.92 3.47 5.29
C ILE A 279 10.64 4.64 5.95
N ALA A 280 9.90 5.55 6.58
CA ALA A 280 10.48 6.71 7.26
C ALA A 280 11.40 6.30 8.42
N GLU A 281 10.97 5.36 9.26
CA GLU A 281 11.76 4.83 10.38
C GLU A 281 13.04 4.10 9.93
N SER A 282 13.04 3.49 8.74
CA SER A 282 14.24 2.88 8.19
C SER A 282 15.25 3.88 7.64
N LEU A 283 14.80 5.06 7.26
CA LEU A 283 15.62 6.10 6.63
C LEU A 283 16.07 7.18 7.62
N PHE A 284 15.16 7.66 8.47
CA PHE A 284 15.37 8.82 9.33
C PHE A 284 16.59 8.72 10.25
N PRO A 285 16.90 7.57 10.88
CA PRO A 285 18.07 7.45 11.77
C PRO A 285 19.42 7.59 11.07
N LEU A 286 19.43 7.53 9.73
CA LEU A 286 20.66 7.65 8.91
C LEU A 286 20.92 9.08 8.43
N LEU A 287 19.95 9.99 8.58
CA LEU A 287 20.00 11.38 8.08
C LEU A 287 20.44 12.36 9.16
#